data_32a0017ffbce2cf052594c5825ad4beb
#
_entry.id   32a0017ffbce2cf052594c5825ad4beb
#
_cell.length_a   1.000
_cell.length_b   1.000
_cell.length_c   1.000
_cell.angle_alpha   90.00
_cell.angle_beta   90.00
_cell.angle_gamma   90.00
#
_symmetry.space_group_name_H-M   'P 1'
#
loop_
_entity.id
_entity.type
_entity.pdbx_description
1 polymer ?
#
loop_
_entity_poly.entity_id
_entity_poly.type
_entity_poly.pdbx_seq_one_letter_code
_entity_poly.pdbx_strand_id
1 'polypeptide(L)'
;MIRRPPRSTPKPSSAASDVYKRQTLWNEDSKLDEDNLHSESTKIPSLHAKYHHILNKLILLKKMEETKFKISKKEKWQYYTGKADPEIYIDKPFDHKVLRQDVDKYMDADPDLIKISSKIEYYQVMISFLDSILKTINNRTYQIKNAIEWQKFIRGYD
;
A
#
# COMPACT_ATOMS: atom_id res chain seq x y z
N MET A 1 -42.71 -6.62 -21.53
CA MET A 1 -41.87 -6.16 -20.40
C MET A 1 -40.57 -6.96 -20.40
N ILE A 2 -39.51 -6.36 -20.90
CA ILE A 2 -38.17 -7.00 -20.97
C ILE A 2 -37.44 -6.68 -19.66
N ARG A 3 -37.24 -7.69 -18.80
CA ARG A 3 -36.43 -7.55 -17.58
C ARG A 3 -34.98 -7.36 -17.96
N ARG A 4 -34.38 -6.19 -17.54
CA ARG A 4 -32.95 -5.95 -17.64
C ARG A 4 -32.21 -6.94 -16.72
N PRO A 5 -31.09 -7.57 -17.16
CA PRO A 5 -30.28 -8.42 -16.31
C PRO A 5 -29.64 -7.58 -15.17
N PRO A 6 -29.44 -8.18 -13.98
CA PRO A 6 -28.85 -7.48 -12.88
C PRO A 6 -27.41 -7.05 -13.25
N ARG A 7 -27.07 -5.77 -13.00
CA ARG A 7 -25.71 -5.26 -13.12
C ARG A 7 -24.82 -6.08 -12.19
N SER A 8 -23.84 -6.78 -12.77
CA SER A 8 -22.77 -7.42 -12.01
C SER A 8 -22.03 -6.32 -11.22
N THR A 9 -22.04 -6.42 -9.89
CA THR A 9 -21.18 -5.61 -9.04
C THR A 9 -19.74 -5.86 -9.43
N PRO A 10 -18.91 -4.83 -9.69
CA PRO A 10 -17.51 -5.04 -10.01
C PRO A 10 -16.83 -5.73 -8.83
N LYS A 11 -16.13 -6.83 -9.08
CA LYS A 11 -15.27 -7.48 -8.08
C LYS A 11 -14.27 -6.43 -7.56
N PRO A 12 -14.13 -6.26 -6.23
CA PRO A 12 -13.10 -5.37 -5.69
C PRO A 12 -11.74 -5.76 -6.27
N SER A 13 -10.96 -4.79 -6.71
CA SER A 13 -9.61 -5.04 -7.22
C SER A 13 -8.80 -5.84 -6.19
N SER A 14 -7.88 -6.71 -6.62
CA SER A 14 -7.04 -7.51 -5.72
C SER A 14 -6.33 -6.62 -4.67
N ALA A 15 -5.96 -5.40 -5.05
CA ALA A 15 -5.37 -4.39 -4.17
C ALA A 15 -6.33 -3.97 -3.04
N ALA A 16 -7.61 -3.68 -3.34
CA ALA A 16 -8.61 -3.35 -2.32
C ALA A 16 -8.86 -4.51 -1.36
N SER A 17 -8.86 -5.76 -1.87
CA SER A 17 -8.94 -6.97 -1.05
C SER A 17 -7.75 -7.11 -0.09
N ASP A 18 -6.55 -6.77 -0.53
CA ASP A 18 -5.34 -6.87 0.31
C ASP A 18 -5.29 -5.79 1.40
N VAL A 19 -5.76 -4.56 1.10
CA VAL A 19 -5.95 -3.51 2.12
C VAL A 19 -6.92 -3.95 3.18
N TYR A 20 -8.09 -4.43 2.76
CA TYR A 20 -9.14 -4.88 3.67
C TYR A 20 -8.66 -6.01 4.59
N LYS A 21 -7.96 -7.01 4.05
CA LYS A 21 -7.39 -8.13 4.84
C LYS A 21 -6.42 -7.64 5.91
N ARG A 22 -5.57 -6.64 5.59
CA ARG A 22 -4.58 -6.10 6.53
C ARG A 22 -5.23 -5.23 7.60
N GLN A 23 -6.26 -4.46 7.25
CA GLN A 23 -7.05 -3.71 8.23
C GLN A 23 -7.78 -4.65 9.18
N THR A 24 -8.37 -5.73 8.68
CA THR A 24 -9.04 -6.76 9.49
C THR A 24 -8.04 -7.43 10.43
N LEU A 25 -6.85 -7.79 9.93
CA LEU A 25 -5.79 -8.38 10.74
C LEU A 25 -5.36 -7.45 11.89
N TRP A 26 -5.20 -6.15 11.61
CA TRP A 26 -4.86 -5.18 12.65
C TRP A 26 -6.01 -4.97 13.65
N ASN A 27 -7.25 -4.95 13.20
CA ASN A 27 -8.40 -4.83 14.09
C ASN A 27 -8.47 -5.97 15.12
N GLU A 28 -8.04 -7.16 14.75
CA GLU A 28 -7.94 -8.31 15.67
C GLU A 28 -6.72 -8.15 16.60
N ASP A 29 -5.54 -7.88 16.05
CA ASP A 29 -4.29 -7.77 16.79
C ASP A 29 -4.23 -6.51 17.68
N SER A 30 -5.06 -5.49 17.42
CA SER A 30 -5.11 -4.25 18.19
C SER A 30 -5.80 -4.41 19.53
N LYS A 31 -6.65 -5.41 19.68
CA LYS A 31 -7.37 -5.67 20.93
C LYS A 31 -6.40 -6.05 22.05
N LEU A 32 -6.66 -5.50 23.23
CA LEU A 32 -5.92 -5.80 24.45
C LEU A 32 -6.78 -6.69 25.36
N ASP A 33 -6.25 -7.80 25.80
CA ASP A 33 -6.89 -8.64 26.82
C ASP A 33 -6.58 -8.07 28.20
N GLU A 34 -7.56 -7.37 28.77
CA GLU A 34 -7.44 -6.71 30.08
C GLU A 34 -7.32 -7.72 31.24
N ASP A 35 -7.77 -8.95 31.05
CA ASP A 35 -7.69 -10.00 32.08
C ASP A 35 -6.30 -10.64 32.11
N ASN A 36 -5.49 -10.47 31.03
CA ASN A 36 -4.19 -11.14 30.90
C ASN A 36 -3.08 -10.18 30.45
N LEU A 37 -2.92 -9.06 31.14
CA LEU A 37 -1.99 -7.99 30.80
C LEU A 37 -0.53 -8.43 30.76
N HIS A 38 -0.13 -9.43 31.56
CA HIS A 38 1.22 -10.00 31.51
C HIS A 38 1.48 -10.67 30.16
N SER A 39 0.56 -11.51 29.69
CA SER A 39 0.65 -12.13 28.37
C SER A 39 0.69 -11.10 27.23
N GLU A 40 -0.13 -10.06 27.34
CA GLU A 40 -0.15 -8.96 26.37
C GLU A 40 1.20 -8.22 26.30
N SER A 41 1.85 -8.01 27.44
CA SER A 41 3.18 -7.40 27.51
C SER A 41 4.24 -8.25 26.80
N THR A 42 4.22 -9.57 26.99
CA THR A 42 5.20 -10.49 26.37
C THR A 42 5.00 -10.68 24.87
N LYS A 43 3.80 -10.42 24.35
CA LYS A 43 3.49 -10.48 22.91
C LYS A 43 4.01 -9.29 22.10
N ILE A 44 4.33 -8.15 22.74
CA ILE A 44 4.72 -6.92 22.03
C ILE A 44 5.85 -7.12 21.04
N PRO A 45 6.99 -7.77 21.38
CA PRO A 45 8.09 -7.96 20.43
C PRO A 45 7.71 -8.78 19.19
N SER A 46 6.92 -9.85 19.38
CA SER A 46 6.46 -10.70 18.28
C SER A 46 5.48 -9.98 17.37
N LEU A 47 4.59 -9.18 17.94
CA LEU A 47 3.65 -8.35 17.20
C LEU A 47 4.38 -7.27 16.39
N HIS A 48 5.37 -6.60 16.99
CA HIS A 48 6.22 -5.64 16.29
C HIS A 48 6.96 -6.31 15.12
N ALA A 49 7.59 -7.46 15.35
CA ALA A 49 8.30 -8.19 14.31
C ALA A 49 7.38 -8.60 13.13
N LYS A 50 6.14 -9.04 13.41
CA LYS A 50 5.13 -9.37 12.41
C LYS A 50 4.86 -8.21 11.48
N TYR A 51 4.53 -7.03 12.01
CA TYR A 51 4.20 -5.84 11.22
C TYR A 51 5.41 -5.22 10.54
N HIS A 52 6.57 -5.24 11.19
CA HIS A 52 7.83 -4.77 10.61
C HIS A 52 8.24 -5.63 9.41
N HIS A 53 8.04 -6.95 9.46
CA HIS A 53 8.28 -7.83 8.31
C HIS A 53 7.39 -7.48 7.12
N ILE A 54 6.09 -7.22 7.35
CA ILE A 54 5.15 -6.80 6.30
C ILE A 54 5.58 -5.45 5.71
N LEU A 55 5.97 -4.49 6.56
CA LEU A 55 6.46 -3.18 6.15
C LEU A 55 7.67 -3.30 5.21
N ASN A 56 8.68 -4.04 5.61
CA ASN A 56 9.89 -4.23 4.81
C ASN A 56 9.58 -4.85 3.45
N LYS A 57 8.69 -5.85 3.39
CA LYS A 57 8.24 -6.44 2.13
C LYS A 57 7.59 -5.42 1.21
N LEU A 58 6.75 -4.51 1.74
CA LEU A 58 6.11 -3.47 0.93
C LEU A 58 7.09 -2.42 0.44
N ILE A 59 8.08 -2.05 1.25
CA ILE A 59 9.16 -1.13 0.85
C ILE A 59 9.92 -1.70 -0.34
N LEU A 60 10.27 -2.99 -0.29
CA LEU A 60 10.96 -3.66 -1.41
C LEU A 60 10.09 -3.71 -2.67
N LEU A 61 8.79 -4.04 -2.54
CA LEU A 61 7.86 -4.06 -3.67
C LEU A 61 7.70 -2.66 -4.28
N LYS A 62 7.59 -1.62 -3.47
CA LYS A 62 7.56 -0.23 -3.94
C LYS A 62 8.82 0.09 -4.73
N LYS A 63 9.99 -0.27 -4.21
CA LYS A 63 11.27 -0.02 -4.89
C LYS A 63 11.37 -0.72 -6.25
N MET A 64 10.84 -1.93 -6.36
CA MET A 64 10.76 -2.65 -7.64
C MET A 64 9.88 -1.91 -8.65
N GLU A 65 8.71 -1.42 -8.23
CA GLU A 65 7.82 -0.66 -9.13
C GLU A 65 8.42 0.70 -9.50
N GLU A 66 9.11 1.39 -8.61
CA GLU A 66 9.85 2.62 -8.92
C GLU A 66 10.94 2.39 -9.99
N THR A 67 11.63 1.24 -9.93
CA THR A 67 12.60 0.85 -10.95
C THR A 67 11.93 0.58 -12.29
N LYS A 68 10.82 -0.15 -12.30
CA LYS A 68 10.01 -0.37 -13.51
C LYS A 68 9.53 0.96 -14.11
N PHE A 69 9.05 1.87 -13.26
CA PHE A 69 8.61 3.19 -13.71
C PHE A 69 9.71 3.95 -14.45
N LYS A 70 10.94 3.95 -13.92
CA LYS A 70 12.09 4.61 -14.57
C LYS A 70 12.41 4.01 -15.94
N ILE A 71 12.36 2.68 -16.05
CA ILE A 71 12.60 1.97 -17.32
C ILE A 71 11.49 2.31 -18.32
N SER A 72 10.23 2.12 -17.93
CA SER A 72 9.08 2.42 -18.78
C SER A 72 9.02 3.89 -19.18
N LYS A 73 9.40 4.80 -18.29
CA LYS A 73 9.47 6.23 -18.58
C LYS A 73 10.47 6.52 -19.71
N LYS A 74 11.64 5.88 -19.70
CA LYS A 74 12.62 5.99 -20.77
C LYS A 74 12.09 5.44 -22.11
N GLU A 75 11.48 4.24 -22.07
CA GLU A 75 10.91 3.59 -23.26
C GLU A 75 9.79 4.45 -23.88
N LYS A 76 8.89 4.99 -23.09
CA LYS A 76 7.83 5.88 -23.55
C LYS A 76 8.37 7.20 -24.09
N TRP A 77 9.40 7.74 -23.47
CA TRP A 77 10.07 8.93 -24.00
C TRP A 77 10.67 8.66 -25.40
N GLN A 78 11.31 7.52 -25.59
CA GLN A 78 11.82 7.12 -26.92
C GLN A 78 10.68 6.96 -27.91
N TYR A 79 9.57 6.35 -27.50
CA TYR A 79 8.40 6.15 -28.33
C TYR A 79 7.78 7.50 -28.79
N TYR A 80 7.49 8.42 -27.88
CA TYR A 80 6.89 9.71 -28.21
C TYR A 80 7.83 10.66 -28.96
N THR A 81 9.13 10.49 -28.84
CA THR A 81 10.13 11.29 -29.56
C THR A 81 10.57 10.69 -30.91
N GLY A 82 9.98 9.56 -31.31
CA GLY A 82 10.33 8.91 -32.61
C GLY A 82 11.68 8.19 -32.59
N LYS A 83 12.21 7.87 -31.40
CA LYS A 83 13.53 7.23 -31.21
C LYS A 83 13.44 5.76 -30.81
N ALA A 84 12.25 5.20 -30.72
CA ALA A 84 12.07 3.78 -30.41
C ALA A 84 12.39 2.93 -31.65
N ASP A 85 12.58 1.62 -31.45
CA ASP A 85 12.83 0.68 -32.53
C ASP A 85 11.66 0.65 -33.51
N PRO A 86 11.93 0.56 -34.85
CA PRO A 86 10.89 0.56 -35.88
C PRO A 86 9.79 -0.48 -35.68
N GLU A 87 10.13 -1.64 -35.12
CA GLU A 87 9.18 -2.73 -34.82
C GLU A 87 8.08 -2.29 -33.84
N ILE A 88 8.40 -1.41 -32.90
CA ILE A 88 7.44 -0.88 -31.94
C ILE A 88 6.36 -0.05 -32.64
N TYR A 89 6.71 0.70 -33.68
CA TYR A 89 5.77 1.52 -34.45
C TYR A 89 4.93 0.69 -35.43
N ILE A 90 5.35 -0.54 -35.76
CA ILE A 90 4.53 -1.49 -36.51
C ILE A 90 3.37 -1.97 -35.67
N ASP A 91 3.65 -2.34 -34.41
CA ASP A 91 2.63 -2.83 -33.47
C ASP A 91 1.74 -1.70 -32.92
N LYS A 92 2.33 -0.54 -32.67
CA LYS A 92 1.65 0.63 -32.07
C LYS A 92 2.04 1.87 -32.91
N PRO A 93 1.36 2.14 -34.02
CA PRO A 93 1.67 3.29 -34.85
C PRO A 93 1.41 4.60 -34.10
N PHE A 94 2.33 5.55 -34.24
CA PHE A 94 2.25 6.89 -33.68
C PHE A 94 2.69 7.93 -34.71
N ASP A 95 1.71 8.53 -35.38
CA ASP A 95 1.95 9.43 -36.54
C ASP A 95 2.02 10.91 -36.15
N HIS A 96 2.00 11.24 -34.85
CA HIS A 96 2.04 12.62 -34.38
C HIS A 96 3.48 13.11 -34.24
N LYS A 97 3.80 14.26 -34.83
CA LYS A 97 5.03 14.98 -34.51
C LYS A 97 4.84 15.74 -33.21
N VAL A 98 5.35 15.18 -32.13
CA VAL A 98 5.29 15.82 -30.81
C VAL A 98 6.43 16.82 -30.70
N LEU A 99 6.11 18.06 -30.37
CA LEU A 99 7.12 19.06 -30.05
C LEU A 99 7.79 18.69 -28.73
N ARG A 100 9.09 18.99 -28.60
CA ARG A 100 9.88 18.63 -27.42
C ARG A 100 9.24 19.13 -26.11
N GLN A 101 8.61 20.28 -26.13
CA GLN A 101 7.91 20.88 -24.99
C GLN A 101 6.60 20.16 -24.62
N ASP A 102 6.02 19.38 -25.52
CA ASP A 102 4.74 18.70 -25.31
C ASP A 102 4.92 17.22 -24.96
N VAL A 103 6.14 16.67 -25.01
CA VAL A 103 6.42 15.25 -24.72
C VAL A 103 5.95 14.88 -23.31
N ASP A 104 6.17 15.75 -22.33
CA ASP A 104 5.78 15.49 -20.94
C ASP A 104 4.26 15.31 -20.81
N LYS A 105 3.45 16.06 -21.55
CA LYS A 105 1.98 15.90 -21.56
C LYS A 105 1.54 14.52 -22.03
N TYR A 106 2.20 13.99 -23.06
CA TYR A 106 1.92 12.64 -23.58
C TYR A 106 2.37 11.55 -22.60
N MET A 107 3.51 11.77 -21.94
CA MET A 107 4.02 10.85 -20.94
C MET A 107 3.15 10.82 -19.67
N ASP A 108 2.72 11.99 -19.20
CA ASP A 108 1.86 12.10 -18.01
C ASP A 108 0.48 11.48 -18.23
N ALA A 109 -0.01 11.47 -19.48
CA ALA A 109 -1.26 10.85 -19.87
C ALA A 109 -1.10 9.37 -20.32
N ASP A 110 0.11 8.82 -20.33
CA ASP A 110 0.33 7.44 -20.78
C ASP A 110 -0.29 6.42 -19.82
N PRO A 111 -1.20 5.54 -20.30
CA PRO A 111 -1.91 4.60 -19.42
C PRO A 111 -0.98 3.63 -18.69
N ASP A 112 0.13 3.21 -19.31
CA ASP A 112 1.07 2.27 -18.68
C ASP A 112 1.84 2.95 -17.56
N LEU A 113 2.28 4.21 -17.76
CA LEU A 113 2.94 5.00 -16.72
C LEU A 113 2.00 5.33 -15.56
N ILE A 114 0.75 5.70 -15.85
CA ILE A 114 -0.29 5.94 -14.84
C ILE A 114 -0.53 4.68 -14.02
N LYS A 115 -0.60 3.52 -14.64
CA LYS A 115 -0.80 2.24 -13.93
C LYS A 115 0.34 1.93 -12.98
N ILE A 116 1.59 2.15 -13.37
CA ILE A 116 2.75 1.90 -12.52
C ILE A 116 2.81 2.93 -11.37
N SER A 117 2.60 4.22 -11.67
CA SER A 117 2.60 5.27 -10.64
C SER A 117 1.50 5.07 -9.61
N SER A 118 0.30 4.73 -10.02
CA SER A 118 -0.81 4.41 -9.10
C SER A 118 -0.49 3.22 -8.18
N LYS A 119 0.27 2.23 -8.68
CA LYS A 119 0.72 1.11 -7.86
C LYS A 119 1.79 1.52 -6.85
N ILE A 120 2.69 2.43 -7.21
CA ILE A 120 3.68 2.99 -6.30
C ILE A 120 2.98 3.77 -5.18
N GLU A 121 1.99 4.61 -5.53
CA GLU A 121 1.18 5.35 -4.56
C GLU A 121 0.42 4.42 -3.62
N TYR A 122 -0.17 3.36 -4.15
CA TYR A 122 -0.82 2.33 -3.33
C TYR A 122 0.14 1.75 -2.29
N TYR A 123 1.36 1.36 -2.67
CA TYR A 123 2.36 0.87 -1.72
C TYR A 123 2.75 1.93 -0.71
N GLN A 124 2.85 3.20 -1.10
CA GLN A 124 3.16 4.30 -0.18
C GLN A 124 2.08 4.47 0.90
N VAL A 125 0.81 4.41 0.52
CA VAL A 125 -0.31 4.47 1.48
C VAL A 125 -0.25 3.30 2.46
N MET A 126 0.03 2.09 1.97
CA MET A 126 0.14 0.90 2.82
C MET A 126 1.34 0.96 3.78
N ILE A 127 2.47 1.51 3.33
CA ILE A 127 3.65 1.74 4.16
C ILE A 127 3.32 2.71 5.29
N SER A 128 2.67 3.84 4.97
CA SER A 128 2.26 4.83 5.98
C SER A 128 1.29 4.25 7.00
N PHE A 129 0.37 3.40 6.57
CA PHE A 129 -0.54 2.68 7.47
C PHE A 129 0.21 1.76 8.43
N LEU A 130 1.16 0.95 7.94
CA LEU A 130 1.97 0.06 8.77
C LEU A 130 2.90 0.81 9.72
N ASP A 131 3.44 1.96 9.32
CA ASP A 131 4.21 2.83 10.21
C ASP A 131 3.36 3.33 11.38
N SER A 132 2.10 3.67 11.14
CA SER A 132 1.17 4.08 12.20
C SER A 132 0.87 2.92 13.17
N ILE A 133 0.71 1.69 12.65
CA ILE A 133 0.55 0.49 13.47
C ILE A 133 1.77 0.27 14.35
N LEU A 134 2.98 0.33 13.80
CA LEU A 134 4.22 0.14 14.57
C LEU A 134 4.36 1.18 15.68
N LYS A 135 3.99 2.44 15.45
CA LYS A 135 3.94 3.48 16.47
C LYS A 135 2.95 3.13 17.59
N THR A 136 1.78 2.62 17.23
CA THR A 136 0.76 2.17 18.19
C THR A 136 1.27 0.99 19.02
N ILE A 137 1.94 0.02 18.39
CA ILE A 137 2.55 -1.12 19.09
C ILE A 137 3.64 -0.65 20.08
N ASN A 138 4.48 0.31 19.70
CA ASN A 138 5.48 0.88 20.57
C ASN A 138 4.86 1.57 21.80
N ASN A 139 3.70 2.19 21.65
CA ASN A 139 2.96 2.82 22.74
C ASN A 139 2.20 1.82 23.61
N ARG A 140 2.08 0.56 23.20
CA ARG A 140 1.31 -0.48 23.91
C ARG A 140 1.84 -0.74 25.33
N THR A 141 3.14 -0.60 25.54
CA THR A 141 3.76 -0.71 26.85
C THR A 141 3.16 0.29 27.86
N TYR A 142 2.97 1.53 27.44
CA TYR A 142 2.33 2.56 28.29
C TYR A 142 0.85 2.27 28.52
N GLN A 143 0.13 1.77 27.53
CA GLN A 143 -1.27 1.38 27.66
C GLN A 143 -1.43 0.26 28.69
N ILE A 144 -0.57 -0.77 28.63
CA ILE A 144 -0.58 -1.88 29.57
C ILE A 144 -0.22 -1.40 30.98
N LYS A 145 0.79 -0.53 31.12
CA LYS A 145 1.15 0.06 32.40
C LYS A 145 -0.02 0.82 33.03
N ASN A 146 -0.68 1.67 32.25
CA ASN A 146 -1.84 2.43 32.72
C ASN A 146 -3.00 1.52 33.10
N ALA A 147 -3.24 0.43 32.34
CA ALA A 147 -4.28 -0.55 32.68
C ALA A 147 -3.98 -1.26 33.99
N ILE A 148 -2.72 -1.63 34.28
CA ILE A 148 -2.29 -2.23 35.55
C ILE A 148 -2.48 -1.25 36.72
N GLU A 149 -2.08 0.02 36.54
CA GLU A 149 -2.25 1.05 37.57
C GLU A 149 -3.73 1.30 37.87
N TRP A 150 -4.58 1.33 36.86
CA TRP A 150 -6.02 1.44 37.01
C TRP A 150 -6.62 0.25 37.77
N GLN A 151 -6.23 -0.98 37.45
CA GLN A 151 -6.68 -2.18 38.16
C GLN A 151 -6.25 -2.18 39.63
N LYS A 152 -5.02 -1.72 39.94
CA LYS A 152 -4.55 -1.56 41.31
C LYS A 152 -5.43 -0.57 42.08
N PHE A 153 -5.69 0.59 41.47
CA PHE A 153 -6.54 1.62 42.10
C PHE A 153 -7.94 1.10 42.40
N ILE A 154 -8.60 0.40 41.49
CA ILE A 154 -9.93 -0.18 41.73
C ILE A 154 -9.92 -1.22 42.85
N ARG A 155 -8.85 -2.01 42.95
CA ARG A 155 -8.72 -3.06 43.95
C ARG A 155 -8.24 -2.55 45.33
N GLY A 156 -7.96 -1.26 45.45
CA GLY A 156 -7.49 -0.66 46.71
C GLY A 156 -6.08 -1.08 47.13
N TYR A 157 -5.24 -1.47 46.18
CA TYR A 157 -3.81 -1.69 46.41
C TYR A 157 -3.07 -0.38 46.07
N ASP A 158 -2.57 0.28 47.11
CA ASP A 158 -1.61 1.39 46.98
C ASP A 158 -0.20 0.89 46.68
#